data_a8ebadb5c19836c456b9ddd0013375ea
#
_entry.id   a8ebadb5c19836c456b9ddd0013375ea
#
_cell.length_a   1.000
_cell.length_b   1.000
_cell.length_c   1.000
_cell.angle_alpha   90.00
_cell.angle_beta   90.00
_cell.angle_gamma   90.00
#
_symmetry.space_group_name_H-M   'P 1'
#
loop_
_entity.id
_entity.type
_entity.pdbx_description
1 polymer ?
#
loop_
_entity_poly.entity_id
_entity_poly.type
_entity_poly.pdbx_seq_one_letter_code
_entity_poly.pdbx_strand_id
1 'polypeptide(L)'
;MIKIVYHDGITAVSCPPGQTGGFENAVGDGEIHCYQLLDGVSVMLMRLEMESYTEIRTQTGLIEINFCVGGRFETRFSLRDQVLLKPGDMAVSCYDGLHGTRSESHFPLGYYEGICLEIAPAAARRWMERNAPAFCVDFAPWKENLLGNKWYMYSPAGPRCEHVFRELYESAPYQDFAFLQLKALELLMLLGRIPRGEGEDSYCSAKQAELIHHLRDHLLSDREGYVSLANLAAEHEISVSHLQKLFKQMYGVPVYHYIKEYRLEQAAVELVRGTKPVTQIAQGAGYDNASKFSECFRKRYGVTPSQYRANAKKAPKQSIKTKTE
;
A
#
# COMPACT_ATOMS: atom_id res chain seq x y z
N MET A 1 16.74 8.73 4.58
CA MET A 1 16.79 7.93 5.84
C MET A 1 15.38 7.84 6.43
N ILE A 2 14.93 6.67 6.87
CA ILE A 2 13.62 6.52 7.52
C ILE A 2 13.75 6.88 8.99
N LYS A 3 12.97 7.86 9.45
CA LYS A 3 12.86 8.27 10.83
C LYS A 3 11.64 7.61 11.46
N ILE A 4 11.83 6.86 12.54
CA ILE A 4 10.76 6.24 13.30
C ILE A 4 10.48 7.08 14.55
N VAL A 5 9.23 7.49 14.74
CA VAL A 5 8.77 8.30 15.86
C VAL A 5 7.76 7.48 16.66
N TYR A 6 8.06 7.23 17.93
CA TYR A 6 7.16 6.52 18.85
C TYR A 6 6.33 7.51 19.63
N HIS A 7 5.05 7.24 19.74
CA HIS A 7 4.11 8.03 20.54
C HIS A 7 3.63 7.18 21.72
N ASP A 8 3.87 7.65 22.93
CA ASP A 8 3.42 7.00 24.16
C ASP A 8 1.92 7.17 24.32
N GLY A 9 1.20 6.09 24.23
CA GLY A 9 -0.22 6.02 24.55
C GLY A 9 -0.52 4.70 25.24
N ILE A 10 -0.71 4.75 26.56
CA ILE A 10 -1.11 3.62 27.41
C ILE A 10 -0.15 2.42 27.37
N THR A 11 0.75 2.41 28.36
CA THR A 11 1.60 1.32 28.84
C THR A 11 2.47 0.62 27.80
N ALA A 12 3.77 0.83 27.96
CA ALA A 12 4.85 0.06 27.37
C ALA A 12 4.57 -1.45 27.38
N VAL A 13 4.15 -2.01 26.26
CA VAL A 13 4.35 -3.42 25.98
C VAL A 13 4.67 -3.59 24.49
N SER A 14 5.97 -3.67 24.22
CA SER A 14 6.60 -4.64 23.36
C SER A 14 5.94 -4.94 22.02
N CYS A 15 5.95 -4.02 21.11
CA CYS A 15 6.51 -4.26 19.80
C CYS A 15 6.91 -2.92 19.21
N PRO A 16 8.10 -2.40 19.58
CA PRO A 16 8.61 -1.30 18.80
C PRO A 16 8.76 -1.82 17.36
N PRO A 17 8.42 -1.02 16.35
CA PRO A 17 8.75 -1.28 14.95
C PRO A 17 10.26 -1.48 14.69
N GLY A 18 11.07 -1.61 15.68
CA GLY A 18 12.48 -1.97 15.64
C GLY A 18 12.77 -3.43 15.98
N GLN A 19 11.76 -4.25 16.23
CA GLN A 19 11.90 -5.70 16.32
C GLN A 19 11.60 -6.42 15.00
N THR A 20 11.02 -5.76 14.01
CA THR A 20 11.33 -6.05 12.62
C THR A 20 12.82 -5.76 12.43
N GLY A 21 13.59 -6.66 11.84
CA GLY A 21 15.06 -6.59 11.75
C GLY A 21 15.67 -5.33 11.13
N GLY A 22 14.87 -4.34 10.75
CA GLY A 22 15.26 -3.01 10.28
C GLY A 22 15.04 -2.77 8.80
N PHE A 23 15.22 -1.52 8.43
CA PHE A 23 15.19 -1.07 7.03
C PHE A 23 16.62 -0.91 6.53
N GLU A 24 16.93 -1.60 5.43
CA GLU A 24 18.23 -1.54 4.76
C GLU A 24 18.08 -0.95 3.36
N ASN A 25 19.18 -0.48 2.80
CA ASN A 25 19.25 0.01 1.40
C ASN A 25 18.18 1.05 1.07
N ALA A 26 17.82 1.89 2.02
CA ALA A 26 16.79 2.92 1.83
C ALA A 26 17.31 4.04 0.92
N VAL A 27 16.60 4.29 -0.19
CA VAL A 27 16.87 5.36 -1.15
C VAL A 27 15.78 6.42 -1.03
N GLY A 28 16.08 7.50 -0.33
CA GLY A 28 15.17 8.60 0.00
C GLY A 28 14.97 8.80 1.49
N ASP A 29 13.94 9.55 1.84
CA ASP A 29 13.61 9.95 3.21
C ASP A 29 12.18 9.60 3.56
N GLY A 30 11.88 9.50 4.86
CA GLY A 30 10.52 9.26 5.32
C GLY A 30 10.36 9.27 6.82
N GLU A 31 9.12 9.36 7.26
CA GLU A 31 8.76 9.27 8.67
C GLU A 31 7.70 8.18 8.86
N ILE A 32 7.88 7.38 9.90
CA ILE A 32 6.92 6.38 10.37
C ILE A 32 6.56 6.74 11.80
N HIS A 33 5.30 7.06 12.04
CA HIS A 33 4.78 7.37 13.37
C HIS A 33 4.05 6.15 13.94
N CYS A 34 4.49 5.68 15.09
CA CYS A 34 4.02 4.45 15.71
C CYS A 34 3.24 4.74 16.96
N TYR A 35 2.05 4.15 17.06
CA TYR A 35 1.10 4.30 18.15
C TYR A 35 0.72 2.93 18.69
N GLN A 36 0.98 2.65 19.98
CA GLN A 36 0.47 1.46 20.65
C GLN A 36 -0.97 1.72 21.08
N LEU A 37 -1.94 1.08 20.45
CA LEU A 37 -3.36 1.32 20.73
C LEU A 37 -3.89 0.47 21.88
N LEU A 38 -3.55 -0.82 21.87
CA LEU A 38 -3.88 -1.77 22.94
C LEU A 38 -2.80 -2.87 22.95
N ASP A 39 -2.77 -3.68 24.05
CA ASP A 39 -1.81 -4.78 24.10
C ASP A 39 -1.99 -5.69 22.89
N GLY A 40 -0.91 -5.85 22.13
CA GLY A 40 -0.88 -6.65 20.90
C GLY A 40 -1.48 -5.98 19.66
N VAL A 41 -1.84 -4.68 19.68
CA VAL A 41 -2.22 -3.95 18.46
C VAL A 41 -1.54 -2.59 18.43
N SER A 42 -0.76 -2.37 17.41
CA SER A 42 -0.14 -1.08 17.09
C SER A 42 -0.53 -0.58 15.70
N VAL A 43 -0.46 0.73 15.54
CA VAL A 43 -0.71 1.43 14.28
C VAL A 43 0.53 2.23 13.89
N MET A 44 0.91 2.12 12.63
CA MET A 44 1.99 2.89 12.04
C MET A 44 1.44 3.76 10.92
N LEU A 45 1.70 5.05 10.99
CA LEU A 45 1.45 5.99 9.90
C LEU A 45 2.74 6.19 9.13
N MET A 46 2.71 5.90 7.85
CA MET A 46 3.85 6.02 6.95
C MET A 46 3.69 7.22 6.04
N ARG A 47 4.72 8.07 6.00
CA ARG A 47 4.88 9.17 5.04
C ARG A 47 6.29 9.09 4.50
N LEU A 48 6.42 8.53 3.31
CA LEU A 48 7.69 8.21 2.70
C LEU A 48 7.86 9.01 1.41
N GLU A 49 8.99 9.69 1.27
CA GLU A 49 9.46 10.34 0.04
C GLU A 49 10.71 9.60 -0.42
N MET A 50 10.53 8.44 -1.03
CA MET A 50 11.60 7.53 -1.35
C MET A 50 11.30 6.66 -2.56
N GLU A 51 12.35 6.03 -3.09
CA GLU A 51 12.27 5.12 -4.22
C GLU A 51 12.12 3.67 -3.75
N SER A 52 12.87 3.29 -2.72
CA SER A 52 12.90 1.90 -2.24
C SER A 52 13.50 1.73 -0.86
N TYR A 53 13.22 0.59 -0.24
CA TYR A 53 13.96 0.04 0.89
C TYR A 53 13.88 -1.50 0.90
N THR A 54 14.79 -2.12 1.63
CA THR A 54 14.70 -3.54 2.01
C THR A 54 14.27 -3.62 3.47
N GLU A 55 13.32 -4.47 3.77
CA GLU A 55 12.89 -4.76 5.12
C GLU A 55 13.26 -6.18 5.51
N ILE A 56 13.84 -6.34 6.70
CA ILE A 56 14.16 -7.62 7.32
C ILE A 56 13.27 -7.79 8.53
N ARG A 57 12.53 -8.89 8.59
CA ARG A 57 11.65 -9.22 9.71
C ARG A 57 12.20 -10.42 10.48
N THR A 58 12.25 -10.29 11.79
CA THR A 58 12.70 -11.35 12.69
C THR A 58 11.58 -11.91 13.55
N GLN A 59 10.46 -11.19 13.66
CA GLN A 59 9.28 -11.63 14.40
C GLN A 59 8.39 -12.56 13.57
N THR A 60 7.80 -13.51 14.25
CA THR A 60 6.87 -14.48 13.67
C THR A 60 5.51 -14.43 14.39
N GLY A 61 4.47 -14.88 13.72
CA GLY A 61 3.12 -14.94 14.29
C GLY A 61 2.39 -13.59 14.32
N LEU A 62 2.95 -12.54 13.70
CA LEU A 62 2.29 -11.26 13.54
C LEU A 62 1.34 -11.29 12.33
N ILE A 63 0.24 -10.56 12.46
CA ILE A 63 -0.61 -10.19 11.35
C ILE A 63 -0.37 -8.71 11.07
N GLU A 64 -0.08 -8.39 9.83
CA GLU A 64 0.14 -7.03 9.36
C GLU A 64 -0.97 -6.67 8.36
N ILE A 65 -1.58 -5.50 8.53
CA ILE A 65 -2.62 -5.00 7.65
C ILE A 65 -2.20 -3.63 7.16
N ASN A 66 -1.84 -3.55 5.88
CA ASN A 66 -1.45 -2.33 5.21
C ASN A 66 -2.62 -1.75 4.43
N PHE A 67 -2.82 -0.43 4.49
CA PHE A 67 -3.77 0.30 3.65
C PHE A 67 -3.07 1.48 2.99
N CYS A 68 -3.22 1.60 1.68
CA CYS A 68 -2.64 2.69 0.89
C CYS A 68 -3.60 3.89 0.87
N VAL A 69 -3.14 5.01 1.42
CA VAL A 69 -3.85 6.30 1.40
C VAL A 69 -3.47 7.09 0.15
N GLY A 70 -2.18 7.11 -0.20
CA GLY A 70 -1.65 7.83 -1.34
C GLY A 70 -0.35 7.23 -1.87
N GLY A 71 -0.04 7.50 -3.11
CA GLY A 71 1.14 6.92 -3.76
C GLY A 71 0.92 5.51 -4.28
N ARG A 72 2.00 4.78 -4.44
CA ARG A 72 2.03 3.35 -4.75
C ARG A 72 3.06 2.64 -3.90
N PHE A 73 2.71 1.46 -3.45
CA PHE A 73 3.57 0.56 -2.70
C PHE A 73 3.63 -0.79 -3.40
N GLU A 74 4.82 -1.19 -3.76
CA GLU A 74 5.10 -2.46 -4.40
C GLU A 74 6.12 -3.20 -3.56
N THR A 75 5.72 -4.29 -2.91
CA THR A 75 6.61 -5.12 -2.10
C THR A 75 6.76 -6.48 -2.73
N ARG A 76 8.00 -6.88 -2.91
CA ARG A 76 8.39 -8.20 -3.41
C ARG A 76 9.03 -9.01 -2.29
N PHE A 77 8.47 -10.17 -2.01
CA PHE A 77 8.99 -11.14 -1.04
C PHE A 77 9.78 -12.24 -1.74
N SER A 78 9.37 -12.59 -2.96
CA SER A 78 10.04 -13.54 -3.85
C SER A 78 9.73 -13.20 -5.32
N LEU A 79 10.25 -13.97 -6.25
CA LEU A 79 9.89 -13.77 -7.67
C LEU A 79 8.39 -13.98 -7.95
N ARG A 80 7.67 -14.72 -7.10
CA ARG A 80 6.25 -15.02 -7.28
C ARG A 80 5.34 -14.30 -6.30
N ASP A 81 5.88 -13.91 -5.15
CA ASP A 81 5.12 -13.33 -4.06
C ASP A 81 5.34 -11.83 -4.03
N GLN A 82 4.30 -11.07 -4.30
CA GLN A 82 4.32 -9.62 -4.29
C GLN A 82 3.00 -9.04 -3.82
N VAL A 83 3.07 -7.88 -3.22
CA VAL A 83 1.93 -7.02 -2.87
C VAL A 83 2.03 -5.73 -3.65
N LEU A 84 0.93 -5.32 -4.24
CA LEU A 84 0.82 -4.11 -5.05
C LEU A 84 -0.35 -3.30 -4.53
N LEU A 85 -0.07 -2.17 -3.88
CA LEU A 85 -1.10 -1.30 -3.34
C LEU A 85 -1.14 0.03 -4.07
N LYS A 86 -2.34 0.45 -4.43
CA LYS A 86 -2.72 1.79 -4.87
C LYS A 86 -3.72 2.39 -3.88
N PRO A 87 -4.01 3.69 -3.94
CA PRO A 87 -4.95 4.32 -3.02
C PRO A 87 -6.29 3.59 -2.97
N GLY A 88 -6.72 3.23 -1.75
CA GLY A 88 -7.92 2.45 -1.48
C GLY A 88 -7.71 0.93 -1.41
N ASP A 89 -6.53 0.41 -1.72
CA ASP A 89 -6.21 -1.00 -1.57
C ASP A 89 -5.67 -1.30 -0.17
N MET A 90 -5.91 -2.53 0.29
CA MET A 90 -5.31 -3.08 1.51
C MET A 90 -4.59 -4.40 1.22
N ALA A 91 -3.60 -4.72 2.05
CA ALA A 91 -2.99 -6.04 2.12
C ALA A 91 -3.05 -6.56 3.55
N VAL A 92 -3.23 -7.87 3.67
CA VAL A 92 -3.12 -8.60 4.94
C VAL A 92 -2.03 -9.63 4.77
N SER A 93 -1.05 -9.64 5.67
CA SER A 93 0.06 -10.58 5.67
C SER A 93 0.19 -11.24 7.05
N CYS A 94 0.54 -12.51 7.07
CA CYS A 94 0.81 -13.25 8.30
C CYS A 94 2.18 -13.90 8.22
N TYR A 95 3.11 -13.38 8.99
CA TYR A 95 4.51 -13.81 8.99
C TYR A 95 4.70 -15.02 9.90
N ASP A 96 5.08 -16.16 9.32
CA ASP A 96 5.24 -17.45 10.03
C ASP A 96 6.70 -17.85 10.26
N GLY A 97 7.64 -16.99 9.87
CA GLY A 97 9.09 -17.25 9.93
C GLY A 97 9.66 -18.00 8.73
N LEU A 98 8.82 -18.55 7.87
CA LEU A 98 9.21 -19.17 6.59
C LEU A 98 9.04 -18.18 5.43
N HIS A 99 8.02 -17.34 5.51
CA HIS A 99 7.66 -16.39 4.48
C HIS A 99 7.85 -14.94 4.96
N GLY A 100 8.19 -14.04 4.04
CA GLY A 100 8.23 -12.60 4.30
C GLY A 100 9.34 -12.12 5.23
N THR A 101 10.35 -12.97 5.54
CA THR A 101 11.48 -12.59 6.40
C THR A 101 12.35 -11.50 5.79
N ARG A 102 12.37 -11.39 4.47
CA ARG A 102 13.01 -10.32 3.71
C ARG A 102 12.06 -9.87 2.61
N SER A 103 11.90 -8.56 2.45
CA SER A 103 11.13 -7.97 1.36
C SER A 103 11.85 -6.76 0.77
N GLU A 104 11.63 -6.56 -0.54
CA GLU A 104 12.11 -5.39 -1.28
C GLU A 104 10.91 -4.55 -1.64
N SER A 105 10.86 -3.34 -1.10
CA SER A 105 9.75 -2.41 -1.31
C SER A 105 10.18 -1.28 -2.24
N HIS A 106 9.33 -0.97 -3.20
CA HIS A 106 9.51 0.08 -4.19
C HIS A 106 8.33 1.04 -4.17
N PHE A 107 8.62 2.31 -4.38
CA PHE A 107 7.63 3.39 -4.44
C PHE A 107 7.72 4.06 -5.82
N PRO A 108 7.06 3.53 -6.85
CA PRO A 108 7.24 3.95 -8.24
C PRO A 108 6.91 5.41 -8.50
N LEU A 109 6.13 6.05 -7.62
CA LEU A 109 5.79 7.48 -7.70
C LEU A 109 6.72 8.37 -6.87
N GLY A 110 7.77 7.81 -6.25
CA GLY A 110 8.70 8.52 -5.37
C GLY A 110 8.07 8.98 -4.06
N TYR A 111 6.88 8.50 -3.71
CA TYR A 111 6.24 8.75 -2.41
C TYR A 111 5.21 7.68 -2.07
N TYR A 112 4.94 7.55 -0.77
CA TYR A 112 3.89 6.70 -0.24
C TYR A 112 3.30 7.29 1.04
N GLU A 113 2.00 7.24 1.15
CA GLU A 113 1.26 7.52 2.37
C GLU A 113 0.38 6.32 2.68
N GLY A 114 0.49 5.79 3.88
CA GLY A 114 -0.26 4.61 4.28
C GLY A 114 -0.38 4.44 5.78
N ILE A 115 -1.22 3.50 6.15
CA ILE A 115 -1.40 3.06 7.53
C ILE A 115 -1.19 1.56 7.59
N CYS A 116 -0.43 1.12 8.58
CA CYS A 116 -0.23 -0.28 8.87
C CYS A 116 -0.70 -0.59 10.30
N LEU A 117 -1.50 -1.63 10.46
CA LEU A 117 -1.78 -2.24 11.75
C LEU A 117 -0.92 -3.48 11.89
N GLU A 118 -0.17 -3.55 12.99
CA GLU A 118 0.47 -4.79 13.44
C GLU A 118 -0.33 -5.39 14.59
N ILE A 119 -0.60 -6.68 14.49
CA ILE A 119 -1.38 -7.43 15.46
C ILE A 119 -0.58 -8.63 15.94
N ALA A 120 -0.36 -8.71 17.25
CA ALA A 120 0.09 -9.92 17.94
C ALA A 120 -1.15 -10.67 18.47
N PRO A 121 -1.66 -11.71 17.78
CA PRO A 121 -2.99 -12.27 18.02
C PRO A 121 -3.24 -12.72 19.45
N ALA A 122 -2.25 -13.37 20.07
CA ALA A 122 -2.39 -13.87 21.43
C ALA A 122 -2.49 -12.75 22.49
N ALA A 123 -1.74 -11.65 22.33
CA ALA A 123 -1.78 -10.51 23.22
C ALA A 123 -3.08 -9.72 23.01
N ALA A 124 -3.41 -9.42 21.75
CA ALA A 124 -4.63 -8.72 21.38
C ALA A 124 -5.89 -9.43 21.91
N ARG A 125 -5.97 -10.75 21.75
CA ARG A 125 -7.07 -11.56 22.27
C ARG A 125 -7.18 -11.45 23.79
N ARG A 126 -6.08 -11.62 24.55
CA ARG A 126 -6.08 -11.50 26.02
C ARG A 126 -6.54 -10.12 26.47
N TRP A 127 -6.13 -9.06 25.77
CA TRP A 127 -6.56 -7.71 26.09
C TRP A 127 -8.07 -7.54 25.85
N MET A 128 -8.60 -8.02 24.72
CA MET A 128 -10.04 -7.93 24.39
C MET A 128 -10.90 -8.72 25.38
N GLU A 129 -10.50 -9.94 25.74
CA GLU A 129 -11.21 -10.75 26.73
C GLU A 129 -11.36 -10.05 28.08
N ARG A 130 -10.37 -9.25 28.49
CA ARG A 130 -10.38 -8.53 29.78
C ARG A 130 -11.11 -7.20 29.73
N ASN A 131 -10.92 -6.43 28.66
CA ASN A 131 -11.31 -5.03 28.60
C ASN A 131 -12.51 -4.77 27.67
N ALA A 132 -12.75 -5.62 26.69
CA ALA A 132 -13.78 -5.43 25.68
C ALA A 132 -14.34 -6.78 25.18
N PRO A 133 -14.88 -7.65 26.07
CA PRO A 133 -15.24 -9.03 25.69
C PRO A 133 -16.31 -9.10 24.59
N ALA A 134 -17.18 -8.09 24.48
CA ALA A 134 -18.16 -8.01 23.41
C ALA A 134 -17.55 -7.80 22.01
N PHE A 135 -16.30 -7.37 21.94
CA PHE A 135 -15.56 -7.10 20.69
C PHE A 135 -14.42 -8.10 20.47
N CYS A 136 -14.41 -9.21 21.22
CA CYS A 136 -13.34 -10.20 21.13
C CYS A 136 -13.34 -10.89 19.76
N VAL A 137 -12.19 -10.82 19.08
CA VAL A 137 -11.96 -11.45 17.76
C VAL A 137 -11.18 -12.75 17.95
N ASP A 138 -11.70 -13.84 17.35
CA ASP A 138 -10.92 -15.07 17.21
C ASP A 138 -10.07 -14.98 15.92
N PHE A 139 -8.77 -14.83 16.08
CA PHE A 139 -7.85 -14.64 14.97
C PHE A 139 -7.58 -15.89 14.15
N ALA A 140 -7.88 -17.09 14.65
CA ALA A 140 -7.64 -18.32 13.91
C ALA A 140 -8.63 -18.47 12.73
N PRO A 141 -9.98 -18.49 12.95
CA PRO A 141 -10.93 -18.48 11.86
C PRO A 141 -10.88 -17.20 11.04
N TRP A 142 -10.54 -16.07 11.66
CA TRP A 142 -10.34 -14.78 10.97
C TRP A 142 -9.23 -14.87 9.92
N LYS A 143 -8.07 -15.42 10.30
CA LYS A 143 -6.95 -15.67 9.38
C LYS A 143 -7.33 -16.64 8.27
N GLU A 144 -8.00 -17.75 8.60
CA GLU A 144 -8.44 -18.74 7.62
C GLU A 144 -9.42 -18.15 6.58
N ASN A 145 -10.38 -17.35 7.03
CA ASN A 145 -11.33 -16.67 6.16
C ASN A 145 -10.65 -15.68 5.20
N LEU A 146 -9.68 -14.90 5.68
CA LEU A 146 -9.01 -13.90 4.85
C LEU A 146 -7.92 -14.49 3.95
N LEU A 147 -7.10 -15.38 4.48
CA LEU A 147 -5.89 -15.84 3.80
C LEU A 147 -6.04 -17.26 3.21
N GLY A 148 -6.90 -18.11 3.81
CA GLY A 148 -6.96 -19.51 3.44
C GLY A 148 -5.62 -20.20 3.64
N ASN A 149 -5.09 -20.80 2.57
CA ASN A 149 -3.77 -21.45 2.56
C ASN A 149 -2.61 -20.50 2.21
N LYS A 150 -2.92 -19.20 2.00
CA LYS A 150 -1.91 -18.20 1.67
C LYS A 150 -1.40 -17.54 2.95
N TRP A 151 -0.23 -16.95 2.88
CA TRP A 151 0.33 -16.17 3.98
C TRP A 151 0.12 -14.65 3.79
N TYR A 152 -0.37 -14.22 2.62
CA TYR A 152 -0.79 -12.86 2.34
C TYR A 152 -1.94 -12.80 1.34
N MET A 153 -2.66 -11.67 1.36
CA MET A 153 -3.63 -11.27 0.34
C MET A 153 -3.59 -9.77 0.16
N TYR A 154 -4.04 -9.28 -0.99
CA TYR A 154 -4.32 -7.86 -1.20
C TYR A 154 -5.53 -7.68 -2.11
N SER A 155 -6.29 -6.61 -1.85
CA SER A 155 -7.51 -6.28 -2.60
C SER A 155 -7.93 -4.85 -2.31
N PRO A 156 -8.91 -4.27 -3.05
CA PRO A 156 -9.60 -3.08 -2.58
C PRO A 156 -10.19 -3.31 -1.18
N ALA A 157 -10.02 -2.33 -0.29
CA ALA A 157 -10.48 -2.45 1.10
C ALA A 157 -12.01 -2.50 1.24
N GLY A 158 -12.71 -2.03 0.21
CA GLY A 158 -14.15 -1.83 0.26
C GLY A 158 -14.56 -0.58 1.08
N PRO A 159 -15.74 -0.01 0.81
CA PRO A 159 -16.09 1.32 1.32
C PRO A 159 -16.08 1.43 2.86
N ARG A 160 -16.48 0.36 3.56
CA ARG A 160 -16.55 0.38 5.04
C ARG A 160 -15.16 0.35 5.66
N CYS A 161 -14.29 -0.58 5.23
CA CYS A 161 -12.92 -0.66 5.75
C CYS A 161 -12.11 0.57 5.34
N GLU A 162 -12.24 1.04 4.10
CA GLU A 162 -11.60 2.26 3.62
C GLU A 162 -11.96 3.47 4.49
N HIS A 163 -13.23 3.63 4.85
CA HIS A 163 -13.69 4.72 5.72
C HIS A 163 -12.97 4.67 7.09
N VAL A 164 -12.94 3.50 7.73
CA VAL A 164 -12.28 3.35 9.04
C VAL A 164 -10.78 3.55 8.96
N PHE A 165 -10.11 3.06 7.90
CA PHE A 165 -8.69 3.32 7.70
C PHE A 165 -8.38 4.81 7.55
N ARG A 166 -9.22 5.55 6.80
CA ARG A 166 -9.05 7.00 6.64
C ARG A 166 -9.24 7.75 7.94
N GLU A 167 -10.26 7.39 8.74
CA GLU A 167 -10.45 7.98 10.07
C GLU A 167 -9.27 7.71 11.00
N LEU A 168 -8.72 6.49 11.01
CA LEU A 168 -7.51 6.18 11.76
C LEU A 168 -6.32 7.03 11.30
N TYR A 169 -6.10 7.13 9.97
CA TYR A 169 -5.01 7.89 9.41
C TYR A 169 -5.09 9.38 9.72
N GLU A 170 -6.28 9.96 9.61
CA GLU A 170 -6.52 11.39 9.84
C GLU A 170 -6.49 11.75 11.32
N SER A 171 -6.94 10.85 12.21
CA SER A 171 -7.09 11.13 13.64
C SER A 171 -5.85 10.83 14.48
N ALA A 172 -4.99 9.91 14.04
CA ALA A 172 -3.81 9.50 14.81
C ALA A 172 -2.87 10.66 15.18
N PRO A 173 -2.66 11.70 14.34
CA PRO A 173 -1.84 12.85 14.71
C PRO A 173 -2.37 13.67 15.89
N TYR A 174 -3.68 13.57 16.20
CA TYR A 174 -4.30 14.28 17.33
C TYR A 174 -4.18 13.53 18.64
N GLN A 175 -3.70 12.28 18.61
CA GLN A 175 -3.45 11.43 19.77
C GLN A 175 -4.69 11.20 20.67
N ASP A 176 -5.88 11.14 20.09
CA ASP A 176 -7.07 10.65 20.78
C ASP A 176 -7.07 9.11 20.80
N PHE A 177 -6.34 8.55 21.75
CA PHE A 177 -6.13 7.11 21.86
C PHE A 177 -7.43 6.33 22.07
N ALA A 178 -8.40 6.87 22.79
CA ALA A 178 -9.69 6.19 22.99
C ALA A 178 -10.44 6.04 21.66
N PHE A 179 -10.43 7.08 20.85
CA PHE A 179 -11.01 7.05 19.51
C PHE A 179 -10.25 6.07 18.59
N LEU A 180 -8.91 6.11 18.60
CA LEU A 180 -8.10 5.21 17.80
C LEU A 180 -8.29 3.74 18.20
N GLN A 181 -8.41 3.43 19.50
CA GLN A 181 -8.73 2.09 19.99
C GLN A 181 -10.09 1.61 19.47
N LEU A 182 -11.11 2.47 19.55
CA LEU A 182 -12.45 2.15 19.05
C LEU A 182 -12.40 1.82 17.55
N LYS A 183 -11.70 2.64 16.76
CA LYS A 183 -11.57 2.45 15.31
C LYS A 183 -10.77 1.21 14.95
N ALA A 184 -9.74 0.88 15.70
CA ALA A 184 -8.99 -0.36 15.52
C ALA A 184 -9.87 -1.59 15.78
N LEU A 185 -10.66 -1.60 16.87
CA LEU A 185 -11.61 -2.67 17.15
C LEU A 185 -12.69 -2.79 16.07
N GLU A 186 -13.25 -1.67 15.62
CA GLU A 186 -14.21 -1.63 14.51
C GLU A 186 -13.63 -2.27 13.26
N LEU A 187 -12.40 -1.89 12.88
CA LEU A 187 -11.72 -2.43 11.72
C LEU A 187 -11.52 -3.94 11.83
N LEU A 188 -11.04 -4.44 12.96
CA LEU A 188 -10.85 -5.87 13.20
C LEU A 188 -12.17 -6.66 13.06
N MET A 189 -13.27 -6.10 13.54
CA MET A 189 -14.60 -6.73 13.39
C MET A 189 -15.08 -6.71 11.92
N LEU A 190 -14.82 -5.64 11.18
CA LEU A 190 -15.18 -5.55 9.76
C LEU A 190 -14.40 -6.54 8.93
N LEU A 191 -13.10 -6.64 9.14
CA LEU A 191 -12.21 -7.56 8.44
C LEU A 191 -12.58 -9.02 8.70
N GLY A 192 -12.99 -9.35 9.93
CA GLY A 192 -13.47 -10.70 10.28
C GLY A 192 -14.76 -11.12 9.56
N ARG A 193 -15.46 -10.19 8.92
CA ARG A 193 -16.69 -10.43 8.13
C ARG A 193 -16.46 -10.45 6.63
N ILE A 194 -15.24 -10.19 6.17
CA ILE A 194 -14.92 -10.28 4.74
C ILE A 194 -15.01 -11.76 4.35
N PRO A 195 -15.87 -12.11 3.38
CA PRO A 195 -15.95 -13.49 2.90
C PRO A 195 -14.63 -13.86 2.24
N ARG A 196 -14.28 -15.13 2.35
CA ARG A 196 -13.11 -15.71 1.66
C ARG A 196 -13.15 -15.33 0.19
N GLY A 197 -12.16 -14.56 -0.26
CA GLY A 197 -12.02 -14.25 -1.67
C GLY A 197 -11.69 -15.55 -2.43
N GLU A 198 -12.46 -15.88 -3.43
CA GLU A 198 -12.08 -16.89 -4.43
C GLU A 198 -10.95 -16.29 -5.30
N GLY A 199 -9.78 -16.12 -4.69
CA GLY A 199 -8.59 -15.75 -5.44
C GLY A 199 -8.16 -16.95 -6.26
N GLU A 200 -8.31 -16.91 -7.58
CA GLU A 200 -7.67 -17.87 -8.47
C GLU A 200 -6.18 -17.94 -8.10
N ASP A 201 -5.70 -19.13 -7.80
CA ASP A 201 -4.27 -19.42 -7.65
C ASP A 201 -3.59 -19.15 -9.00
N SER A 202 -3.11 -17.94 -9.18
CA SER A 202 -2.36 -17.60 -10.38
C SER A 202 -0.95 -18.16 -10.26
N TYR A 203 -0.79 -19.41 -10.66
CA TYR A 203 0.52 -20.03 -10.78
C TYR A 203 1.28 -19.41 -11.96
N CYS A 204 2.03 -18.36 -11.67
CA CYS A 204 3.04 -17.84 -12.58
C CYS A 204 4.38 -18.53 -12.24
N SER A 205 5.08 -19.08 -13.23
CA SER A 205 6.44 -19.60 -12.99
C SER A 205 7.38 -18.45 -12.65
N ALA A 206 8.49 -18.71 -11.95
CA ALA A 206 9.47 -17.68 -11.63
C ALA A 206 9.96 -16.93 -12.89
N LYS A 207 10.22 -17.68 -13.99
CA LYS A 207 10.61 -17.09 -15.28
C LYS A 207 9.52 -16.20 -15.89
N GLN A 208 8.25 -16.60 -15.77
CA GLN A 208 7.13 -15.78 -16.24
C GLN A 208 6.96 -14.53 -15.38
N ALA A 209 7.13 -14.64 -14.07
CA ALA A 209 7.06 -13.49 -13.16
C ALA A 209 8.17 -12.47 -13.48
N GLU A 210 9.40 -12.94 -13.68
CA GLU A 210 10.54 -12.10 -14.08
C GLU A 210 10.28 -11.38 -15.41
N LEU A 211 9.77 -12.10 -16.41
CA LEU A 211 9.37 -11.53 -17.68
C LEU A 211 8.33 -10.40 -17.49
N ILE A 212 7.30 -10.63 -16.70
CA ILE A 212 6.24 -9.65 -16.50
C ILE A 212 6.73 -8.42 -15.70
N HIS A 213 7.64 -8.59 -14.75
CA HIS A 213 8.30 -7.48 -14.08
C HIS A 213 9.13 -6.65 -15.06
N HIS A 214 9.95 -7.31 -15.86
CA HIS A 214 10.76 -6.65 -16.90
C HIS A 214 9.88 -5.88 -17.90
N LEU A 215 8.79 -6.51 -18.37
CA LEU A 215 7.81 -5.85 -19.25
C LEU A 215 7.23 -4.58 -18.60
N ARG A 216 6.81 -4.67 -17.34
CA ARG A 216 6.26 -3.52 -16.62
C ARG A 216 7.27 -2.38 -16.55
N ASP A 217 8.49 -2.66 -16.09
CA ASP A 217 9.53 -1.66 -15.91
C ASP A 217 9.88 -0.98 -17.24
N HIS A 218 9.93 -1.77 -18.32
CA HIS A 218 10.17 -1.26 -19.65
C HIS A 218 9.05 -0.35 -20.16
N LEU A 219 7.79 -0.75 -19.97
CA LEU A 219 6.63 0.07 -20.34
C LEU A 219 6.48 1.34 -19.49
N LEU A 220 6.91 1.33 -18.24
CA LEU A 220 6.88 2.51 -17.37
C LEU A 220 8.01 3.49 -17.70
N SER A 221 9.17 3.01 -18.12
CA SER A 221 10.30 3.84 -18.57
C SER A 221 10.10 4.44 -19.96
N ASP A 222 9.29 3.79 -20.80
CA ASP A 222 8.98 4.26 -22.14
C ASP A 222 7.95 5.40 -22.12
N ARG A 223 8.45 6.64 -22.10
CA ARG A 223 7.60 7.84 -22.14
C ARG A 223 7.06 8.15 -23.53
N GLU A 224 7.69 7.66 -24.56
CA GLU A 224 7.37 8.00 -25.95
C GLU A 224 6.44 6.98 -26.62
N GLY A 225 6.19 5.83 -25.97
CA GLY A 225 5.25 4.82 -26.44
C GLY A 225 5.78 3.94 -27.57
N TYR A 226 7.10 3.84 -27.71
CA TYR A 226 7.75 3.01 -28.75
C TYR A 226 7.77 1.52 -28.41
N VAL A 227 7.52 1.16 -27.16
CA VAL A 227 7.53 -0.24 -26.74
C VAL A 227 6.26 -0.94 -27.19
N SER A 228 6.41 -1.81 -28.17
CA SER A 228 5.32 -2.66 -28.66
C SER A 228 5.23 -3.96 -27.84
N LEU A 229 4.03 -4.26 -27.33
CA LEU A 229 3.78 -5.57 -26.70
C LEU A 229 4.07 -6.74 -27.66
N ALA A 230 3.91 -6.52 -28.97
CA ALA A 230 4.21 -7.52 -29.99
C ALA A 230 5.72 -7.82 -30.07
N ASN A 231 6.56 -6.78 -30.02
CA ASN A 231 8.02 -6.96 -30.02
C ASN A 231 8.49 -7.70 -28.77
N LEU A 232 8.01 -7.27 -27.58
CA LEU A 232 8.37 -7.93 -26.33
C LEU A 232 7.87 -9.38 -26.25
N ALA A 233 6.68 -9.66 -26.77
CA ALA A 233 6.17 -11.02 -26.84
C ALA A 233 7.03 -11.89 -27.78
N ALA A 234 7.45 -11.34 -28.92
CA ALA A 234 8.32 -12.03 -29.87
C ALA A 234 9.72 -12.31 -29.31
N GLU A 235 10.33 -11.36 -28.59
CA GLU A 235 11.63 -11.54 -27.92
C GLU A 235 11.65 -12.69 -26.92
N HIS A 236 10.49 -12.98 -26.32
CA HIS A 236 10.32 -14.04 -25.33
C HIS A 236 9.58 -15.28 -25.86
N GLU A 237 9.40 -15.38 -27.17
CA GLU A 237 8.78 -16.53 -27.87
C GLU A 237 7.38 -16.89 -27.36
N ILE A 238 6.60 -15.88 -26.96
CA ILE A 238 5.21 -16.04 -26.48
C ILE A 238 4.24 -15.22 -27.32
N SER A 239 2.96 -15.56 -27.31
CA SER A 239 1.93 -14.74 -27.95
C SER A 239 1.60 -13.51 -27.10
N VAL A 240 1.18 -12.41 -27.76
CA VAL A 240 0.69 -11.19 -27.07
C VAL A 240 -0.47 -11.50 -26.13
N SER A 241 -1.36 -12.41 -26.53
CA SER A 241 -2.50 -12.81 -25.68
C SER A 241 -2.03 -13.53 -24.42
N HIS A 242 -1.01 -14.37 -24.50
CA HIS A 242 -0.42 -15.03 -23.33
C HIS A 242 0.27 -14.03 -22.40
N LEU A 243 1.05 -13.11 -22.95
CA LEU A 243 1.68 -12.02 -22.21
C LEU A 243 0.65 -11.16 -21.46
N GLN A 244 -0.44 -10.77 -22.13
CA GLN A 244 -1.53 -10.00 -21.50
C GLN A 244 -2.24 -10.79 -20.39
N LYS A 245 -2.44 -12.10 -20.57
CA LYS A 245 -3.02 -12.97 -19.55
C LYS A 245 -2.12 -13.05 -18.32
N LEU A 246 -0.82 -13.30 -18.49
CA LEU A 246 0.16 -13.33 -17.40
C LEU A 246 0.21 -12.00 -16.65
N PHE A 247 0.25 -10.88 -17.40
CA PHE A 247 0.25 -9.55 -16.79
C PHE A 247 -1.00 -9.32 -15.94
N LYS A 248 -2.19 -9.66 -16.48
CA LYS A 248 -3.44 -9.54 -15.73
C LYS A 248 -3.48 -10.46 -14.51
N GLN A 249 -2.91 -11.66 -14.59
CA GLN A 249 -2.77 -12.57 -13.44
C GLN A 249 -1.91 -11.97 -12.34
N MET A 250 -0.78 -11.32 -12.69
CA MET A 250 0.13 -10.73 -11.71
C MET A 250 -0.36 -9.38 -11.16
N TYR A 251 -0.89 -8.52 -12.02
CA TYR A 251 -1.24 -7.13 -11.66
C TYR A 251 -2.76 -6.90 -11.49
N GLY A 252 -3.58 -7.92 -11.68
CA GLY A 252 -5.03 -7.86 -11.52
C GLY A 252 -5.78 -7.11 -12.63
N VAL A 253 -5.07 -6.36 -13.48
CA VAL A 253 -5.64 -5.51 -14.52
C VAL A 253 -4.90 -5.65 -15.84
N PRO A 254 -5.52 -5.35 -16.99
CA PRO A 254 -4.86 -5.36 -18.29
C PRO A 254 -3.69 -4.37 -18.36
N VAL A 255 -2.65 -4.69 -19.14
CA VAL A 255 -1.42 -3.88 -19.32
C VAL A 255 -1.72 -2.39 -19.57
N TYR A 256 -2.54 -2.10 -20.57
CA TYR A 256 -2.84 -0.71 -20.95
C TYR A 256 -3.61 0.05 -19.85
N HIS A 257 -4.45 -0.65 -19.08
CA HIS A 257 -5.14 -0.04 -17.95
C HIS A 257 -4.13 0.33 -16.85
N TYR A 258 -3.22 -0.59 -16.52
CA TYR A 258 -2.16 -0.37 -15.55
C TYR A 258 -1.29 0.85 -15.90
N ILE A 259 -0.79 0.91 -17.14
CA ILE A 259 0.05 2.01 -17.62
C ILE A 259 -0.69 3.35 -17.58
N LYS A 260 -1.95 3.35 -18.03
CA LYS A 260 -2.78 4.55 -18.01
C LYS A 260 -3.00 5.09 -16.59
N GLU A 261 -3.36 4.23 -15.66
CA GLU A 261 -3.55 4.60 -14.25
C GLU A 261 -2.24 5.13 -13.64
N TYR A 262 -1.13 4.42 -13.88
CA TYR A 262 0.19 4.85 -13.41
C TYR A 262 0.57 6.24 -13.93
N ARG A 263 0.39 6.50 -15.23
CA ARG A 263 0.68 7.81 -15.83
C ARG A 263 -0.21 8.93 -15.28
N LEU A 264 -1.48 8.66 -14.98
CA LEU A 264 -2.37 9.62 -14.32
C LEU A 264 -1.92 9.90 -12.88
N GLU A 265 -1.45 8.88 -12.15
CA GLU A 265 -0.91 9.04 -10.80
C GLU A 265 0.38 9.87 -10.80
N GLN A 266 1.31 9.59 -11.73
CA GLN A 266 2.50 10.44 -11.91
C GLN A 266 2.13 11.89 -12.23
N ALA A 267 1.14 12.09 -13.09
CA ALA A 267 0.64 13.43 -13.42
C ALA A 267 0.06 14.14 -12.18
N ALA A 268 -0.65 13.42 -11.31
CA ALA A 268 -1.16 13.97 -10.05
C ALA A 268 -0.01 14.42 -9.13
N VAL A 269 1.06 13.63 -9.01
CA VAL A 269 2.27 14.01 -8.26
C VAL A 269 2.92 15.27 -8.86
N GLU A 270 3.11 15.33 -10.17
CA GLU A 270 3.68 16.50 -10.84
C GLU A 270 2.81 17.76 -10.67
N LEU A 271 1.48 17.62 -10.62
CA LEU A 271 0.57 18.72 -10.35
C LEU A 271 0.77 19.32 -8.96
N VAL A 272 1.00 18.48 -7.95
CA VAL A 272 1.19 18.91 -6.54
C VAL A 272 2.59 19.47 -6.31
N ARG A 273 3.62 18.77 -6.76
CA ARG A 273 5.04 19.07 -6.43
C ARG A 273 5.71 19.98 -7.44
N GLY A 274 5.23 19.96 -8.70
CA GLY A 274 5.87 20.67 -9.80
C GLY A 274 5.23 22.00 -10.15
N THR A 275 5.93 22.75 -11.00
CA THR A 275 5.48 24.03 -11.55
C THR A 275 5.12 23.94 -13.04
N LYS A 276 5.30 22.79 -13.68
CA LYS A 276 5.04 22.58 -15.11
C LYS A 276 3.58 22.95 -15.49
N PRO A 277 3.36 23.55 -16.64
CA PRO A 277 2.00 23.76 -17.18
C PRO A 277 1.24 22.42 -17.30
N VAL A 278 -0.10 22.48 -17.13
CA VAL A 278 -0.96 21.29 -17.25
C VAL A 278 -0.81 20.61 -18.61
N THR A 279 -0.58 21.39 -19.67
CA THR A 279 -0.36 20.88 -21.03
C THR A 279 0.92 20.03 -21.15
N GLN A 280 2.00 20.43 -20.50
CA GLN A 280 3.24 19.65 -20.47
C GLN A 280 3.09 18.36 -19.64
N ILE A 281 2.35 18.44 -18.53
CA ILE A 281 2.03 17.27 -17.72
C ILE A 281 1.16 16.29 -18.50
N ALA A 282 0.19 16.77 -19.26
CA ALA A 282 -0.65 15.95 -20.13
C ALA A 282 0.19 15.20 -21.18
N GLN A 283 1.12 15.91 -21.84
CA GLN A 283 2.05 15.30 -22.79
C GLN A 283 2.95 14.22 -22.14
N GLY A 284 3.52 14.55 -20.97
CA GLY A 284 4.31 13.58 -20.18
C GLY A 284 3.51 12.35 -19.73
N ALA A 285 2.18 12.48 -19.59
CA ALA A 285 1.29 11.38 -19.32
C ALA A 285 0.81 10.61 -20.58
N GLY A 286 1.35 10.96 -21.76
CA GLY A 286 1.03 10.30 -23.04
C GLY A 286 -0.29 10.76 -23.66
N TYR A 287 -0.73 11.98 -23.37
CA TYR A 287 -1.92 12.56 -23.98
C TYR A 287 -1.53 13.67 -24.97
N ASP A 288 -1.88 13.48 -26.24
CA ASP A 288 -1.69 14.51 -27.28
C ASP A 288 -2.64 15.71 -27.09
N ASN A 289 -3.76 15.51 -26.37
CA ASN A 289 -4.79 16.50 -26.14
C ASN A 289 -5.03 16.73 -24.64
N ALA A 290 -4.72 17.95 -24.18
CA ALA A 290 -4.89 18.34 -22.77
C ALA A 290 -6.35 18.29 -22.30
N SER A 291 -7.35 18.45 -23.20
CA SER A 291 -8.77 18.32 -22.84
C SER A 291 -9.12 16.88 -22.51
N LYS A 292 -8.64 15.92 -23.32
CA LYS A 292 -8.83 14.48 -23.07
C LYS A 292 -8.13 14.03 -21.79
N PHE A 293 -6.93 14.55 -21.55
CA PHE A 293 -6.24 14.34 -20.26
C PHE A 293 -7.09 14.84 -19.10
N SER A 294 -7.60 16.08 -19.18
CA SER A 294 -8.40 16.70 -18.11
C SER A 294 -9.69 15.94 -17.85
N GLU A 295 -10.33 15.39 -18.87
CA GLU A 295 -11.52 14.54 -18.74
C GLU A 295 -11.18 13.23 -18.00
N CYS A 296 -10.13 12.52 -18.45
CA CYS A 296 -9.68 11.28 -17.81
C CYS A 296 -9.25 11.53 -16.35
N PHE A 297 -8.54 12.62 -16.10
CA PHE A 297 -8.10 13.01 -14.77
C PHE A 297 -9.29 13.31 -13.85
N ARG A 298 -10.27 14.09 -14.33
CA ARG A 298 -11.49 14.37 -13.57
C ARG A 298 -12.30 13.11 -13.28
N LYS A 299 -12.36 12.17 -14.23
CA LYS A 299 -13.02 10.88 -14.01
C LYS A 299 -12.35 10.08 -12.87
N ARG A 300 -11.04 10.19 -12.74
CA ARG A 300 -10.25 9.46 -11.74
C ARG A 300 -10.24 10.14 -10.38
N TYR A 301 -10.11 11.48 -10.35
CA TYR A 301 -9.89 12.26 -9.12
C TYR A 301 -11.07 13.16 -8.73
N GLY A 302 -12.16 13.16 -9.47
CA GLY A 302 -13.35 13.95 -9.20
C GLY A 302 -13.22 15.44 -9.58
N VAL A 303 -12.01 15.96 -9.77
CA VAL A 303 -11.71 17.38 -10.05
C VAL A 303 -10.79 17.51 -11.26
N THR A 304 -10.75 18.68 -11.89
CA THR A 304 -9.83 18.96 -12.99
C THR A 304 -8.38 19.06 -12.49
N PRO A 305 -7.36 18.85 -13.35
CA PRO A 305 -5.95 18.98 -12.99
C PRO A 305 -5.61 20.33 -12.34
N SER A 306 -6.18 21.44 -12.86
CA SER A 306 -5.96 22.77 -12.30
C SER A 306 -6.58 22.94 -10.91
N GLN A 307 -7.79 22.41 -10.70
CA GLN A 307 -8.43 22.39 -9.39
C GLN A 307 -7.66 21.51 -8.39
N TYR A 308 -7.17 20.34 -8.84
CA TYR A 308 -6.36 19.45 -8.02
C TYR A 308 -5.11 20.15 -7.51
N ARG A 309 -4.37 20.83 -8.40
CA ARG A 309 -3.21 21.67 -8.04
C ARG A 309 -3.55 22.78 -7.06
N ALA A 310 -4.68 23.48 -7.30
CA ALA A 310 -5.10 24.58 -6.44
C ALA A 310 -5.50 24.09 -5.03
N ASN A 311 -6.16 22.95 -4.94
CA ASN A 311 -6.56 22.33 -3.67
C ASN A 311 -5.34 21.90 -2.86
N ALA A 312 -4.35 21.26 -3.50
CA ALA A 312 -3.11 20.87 -2.86
C ALA A 312 -2.32 22.06 -2.28
N LYS A 313 -2.34 23.23 -2.95
CA LYS A 313 -1.72 24.45 -2.45
C LYS A 313 -2.46 25.09 -1.27
N LYS A 314 -3.78 24.83 -1.16
CA LYS A 314 -4.62 25.35 -0.06
C LYS A 314 -4.64 24.43 1.15
N ALA A 315 -4.38 23.15 0.97
CA ALA A 315 -4.27 22.20 2.08
C ALA A 315 -3.11 22.67 2.98
N PRO A 316 -3.32 22.90 4.28
CA PRO A 316 -2.23 23.19 5.19
C PRO A 316 -1.26 22.00 5.08
N LYS A 317 0.04 22.29 4.91
CA LYS A 317 1.07 21.28 5.12
C LYS A 317 0.92 20.82 6.56
N GLN A 318 0.25 19.71 6.78
CA GLN A 318 0.15 19.11 8.10
C GLN A 318 1.53 18.56 8.47
N SER A 319 2.40 19.46 8.93
CA SER A 319 3.52 19.06 9.75
C SER A 319 2.90 18.51 11.03
N ILE A 320 3.12 17.24 11.32
CA ILE A 320 2.86 16.69 12.64
C ILE A 320 3.73 17.53 13.58
N LYS A 321 3.07 18.46 14.30
CA LYS A 321 3.77 19.27 15.31
C LYS A 321 4.16 18.30 16.42
N THR A 322 5.40 17.85 16.43
CA THR A 322 6.01 17.31 17.63
C THR A 322 6.00 18.44 18.66
N LYS A 323 5.15 18.35 19.68
CA LYS A 323 5.37 19.10 20.90
C LYS A 323 6.64 18.54 21.53
N THR A 324 7.75 19.22 21.30
CA THR A 324 8.94 19.09 22.13
C THR A 324 8.65 19.89 23.41
N GLU A 325 8.37 19.20 24.49
CA GLU A 325 8.62 19.65 25.85
C GLU A 325 9.65 18.72 26.46
#